data_90eb1bf04ed3b3d807374e0609536703
#
_entry.id   90eb1bf04ed3b3d807374e0609536703
#
_cell.length_a   1.000
_cell.length_b   1.000
_cell.length_c   1.000
_cell.angle_alpha   90.00
_cell.angle_beta   90.00
_cell.angle_gamma   90.00
#
_symmetry.space_group_name_H-M   'P 1'
#
loop_
_entity.id
_entity.type
_entity.pdbx_description
1 polymer ?
#
loop_
_entity_poly.entity_id
_entity_poly.type
_entity_poly.pdbx_seq_one_letter_code
_entity_poly.pdbx_strand_id
1 'polypeptide(L)'
;AKEFDGKASQYFGLLPRSRFAINPVPDDLAPFYTSGRGGPGVYLVNTYDLPHRPLFNLRAMTLHESAPGHAFQMPLAMEDKSLPDFRRYTYISAYGEGWALYCEYLGVEMNMYPTAYDRFGYLGWQIWRAVRLVVDTGIHSQGWTRDQAIQYMRQYTALPDHEIQTEVDRYIAWPGQALSYYLGEMEIKKARAKAEAALGPKFNIRAFHDTVLQLGSVPMPVLEARIDKFIADGGKGPYPDLE
;
A
#
# COMPACT_ATOMS: atom_id res chain seq x y z
N ALA A 1 7.71 -2.18 -12.44
CA ALA A 1 6.77 -1.19 -13.00
C ALA A 1 6.29 -1.60 -14.39
N LYS A 2 7.15 -1.73 -15.40
CA LYS A 2 6.74 -2.08 -16.78
C LYS A 2 5.99 -3.42 -16.89
N GLU A 3 6.33 -4.40 -16.06
CA GLU A 3 5.62 -5.68 -16.01
C GLU A 3 4.17 -5.49 -15.54
N PHE A 4 3.95 -4.61 -14.56
CA PHE A 4 2.61 -4.22 -14.12
C PHE A 4 1.85 -3.49 -15.24
N ASP A 5 2.47 -2.56 -15.96
CA ASP A 5 1.82 -1.85 -17.08
C ASP A 5 1.19 -2.82 -18.10
N GLY A 6 1.87 -3.93 -18.38
CA GLY A 6 1.35 -4.99 -19.28
C GLY A 6 0.15 -5.76 -18.71
N LYS A 7 -0.13 -5.66 -17.43
CA LYS A 7 -1.23 -6.37 -16.75
C LYS A 7 -2.34 -5.42 -16.25
N ALA A 8 -2.06 -4.12 -16.20
CA ALA A 8 -2.90 -3.13 -15.55
C ALA A 8 -4.37 -3.18 -16.02
N SER A 9 -4.60 -3.29 -17.33
CA SER A 9 -5.95 -3.34 -17.91
C SER A 9 -6.77 -4.57 -17.52
N GLN A 10 -6.15 -5.61 -16.97
CA GLN A 10 -6.86 -6.79 -16.47
C GLN A 10 -7.47 -6.55 -15.07
N TYR A 11 -6.93 -5.57 -14.34
CA TYR A 11 -7.29 -5.31 -12.94
C TYR A 11 -7.92 -3.93 -12.72
N PHE A 12 -7.76 -2.99 -13.64
CA PHE A 12 -8.23 -1.61 -13.53
C PHE A 12 -8.93 -1.18 -14.81
N GLY A 13 -10.06 -0.50 -14.70
CA GLY A 13 -10.75 0.14 -15.82
C GLY A 13 -10.09 1.48 -16.14
N LEU A 14 -9.94 2.35 -15.14
CA LEU A 14 -9.30 3.66 -15.29
C LEU A 14 -7.83 3.61 -14.85
N LEU A 15 -6.95 4.14 -15.70
CA LEU A 15 -5.53 4.30 -15.41
C LEU A 15 -5.18 5.78 -15.27
N PRO A 16 -4.26 6.18 -14.36
CA PRO A 16 -3.84 7.57 -14.25
C PRO A 16 -3.10 8.02 -15.52
N ARG A 17 -3.29 9.27 -15.88
CA ARG A 17 -2.57 9.91 -17.00
C ARG A 17 -1.16 10.30 -16.62
N SER A 18 -0.96 10.62 -15.34
CA SER A 18 0.33 10.97 -14.79
C SER A 18 1.25 9.77 -14.76
N ARG A 19 2.52 10.01 -15.08
CA ARG A 19 3.60 9.02 -14.95
C ARG A 19 4.49 9.38 -13.76
N PHE A 20 5.37 8.49 -13.38
CA PHE A 20 6.34 8.70 -12.31
C PHE A 20 7.75 8.35 -12.76
N ALA A 21 8.73 9.05 -12.19
CA ALA A 21 10.14 8.69 -12.28
C ALA A 21 10.54 7.83 -11.08
N ILE A 22 11.57 6.99 -11.26
CA ILE A 22 12.19 6.24 -10.17
C ILE A 22 13.55 6.88 -9.93
N ASN A 23 13.71 7.48 -8.75
CA ASN A 23 14.92 8.21 -8.37
C ASN A 23 15.49 7.66 -7.06
N PRO A 24 16.80 7.76 -6.81
CA PRO A 24 17.36 7.50 -5.49
C PRO A 24 16.86 8.54 -4.48
N VAL A 25 16.79 8.15 -3.21
CA VAL A 25 16.66 9.11 -2.11
C VAL A 25 17.90 9.99 -2.11
N PRO A 26 17.80 11.33 -1.90
CA PRO A 26 18.95 12.22 -1.78
C PRO A 26 19.98 11.74 -0.74
N ASP A 27 21.26 11.84 -1.05
CA ASP A 27 22.35 11.24 -0.28
C ASP A 27 22.41 11.74 1.17
N ASP A 28 22.04 12.99 1.42
CA ASP A 28 21.99 13.62 2.75
C ASP A 28 20.84 13.09 3.62
N LEU A 29 19.78 12.61 3.01
CA LEU A 29 18.62 12.04 3.70
C LEU A 29 18.69 10.51 3.81
N ALA A 30 19.35 9.85 2.87
CA ALA A 30 19.32 8.40 2.71
C ALA A 30 19.68 7.58 3.97
N PRO A 31 20.67 7.99 4.82
CA PRO A 31 20.99 7.29 6.06
C PRO A 31 19.87 7.26 7.10
N PHE A 32 18.94 8.23 7.04
CA PHE A 32 17.84 8.40 8.01
C PHE A 32 16.48 8.09 7.41
N TYR A 33 16.45 7.63 6.16
CA TYR A 33 15.23 7.42 5.40
C TYR A 33 14.83 5.95 5.40
N THR A 34 13.52 5.70 5.31
CA THR A 34 12.97 4.34 5.09
C THR A 34 13.41 3.75 3.74
N SER A 35 13.01 2.52 3.46
CA SER A 35 13.37 1.79 2.22
C SER A 35 13.01 2.51 0.94
N GLY A 36 11.90 3.23 0.91
CA GLY A 36 11.42 3.99 -0.24
C GLY A 36 10.19 4.82 0.07
N ARG A 37 9.76 5.61 -0.90
CA ARG A 37 8.53 6.39 -0.83
C ARG A 37 7.96 6.64 -2.22
N GLY A 38 6.69 6.32 -2.40
CA GLY A 38 5.93 6.65 -3.59
C GLY A 38 5.01 7.84 -3.41
N GLY A 39 4.69 8.48 -4.53
CA GLY A 39 3.76 9.60 -4.57
C GLY A 39 3.54 10.10 -5.99
N PRO A 40 2.79 11.18 -6.16
CA PRO A 40 2.55 11.76 -7.47
C PRO A 40 3.85 12.13 -8.17
N GLY A 41 4.09 11.55 -9.34
CA GLY A 41 5.24 11.85 -10.20
C GLY A 41 6.56 11.20 -9.80
N VAL A 42 6.68 10.56 -8.63
CA VAL A 42 7.95 9.99 -8.19
C VAL A 42 7.79 8.73 -7.32
N TYR A 43 8.75 7.82 -7.51
CA TYR A 43 9.06 6.75 -6.58
C TYR A 43 10.53 6.88 -6.17
N LEU A 44 10.79 7.20 -4.91
CA LEU A 44 12.12 7.28 -4.33
C LEU A 44 12.53 5.91 -3.80
N VAL A 45 13.72 5.46 -4.17
CA VAL A 45 14.33 4.21 -3.70
C VAL A 45 15.55 4.54 -2.86
N ASN A 46 15.61 4.04 -1.64
CA ASN A 46 16.78 4.25 -0.80
C ASN A 46 17.93 3.34 -1.25
N THR A 47 19.02 3.94 -1.69
CA THR A 47 20.23 3.25 -2.15
C THR A 47 21.38 3.32 -1.13
N TYR A 48 21.13 3.84 0.06
CA TYR A 48 22.11 3.82 1.15
C TYR A 48 22.31 2.39 1.66
N ASP A 49 23.55 1.98 1.88
CA ASP A 49 23.93 0.67 2.42
C ASP A 49 23.36 -0.52 1.60
N LEU A 50 23.62 -0.51 0.30
CA LEU A 50 23.15 -1.55 -0.63
C LEU A 50 23.43 -3.00 -0.22
N PRO A 51 24.57 -3.34 0.44
CA PRO A 51 24.79 -4.71 0.93
C PRO A 51 23.69 -5.24 1.87
N HIS A 52 22.99 -4.34 2.58
CA HIS A 52 21.89 -4.69 3.49
C HIS A 52 20.49 -4.45 2.89
N ARG A 53 20.41 -4.18 1.58
CA ARG A 53 19.13 -3.99 0.87
C ARG A 53 18.89 -5.10 -0.15
N PRO A 54 18.34 -6.24 0.28
CA PRO A 54 18.20 -7.41 -0.60
C PRO A 54 17.24 -7.15 -1.75
N LEU A 55 17.63 -7.56 -2.95
CA LEU A 55 16.86 -7.35 -4.18
C LEU A 55 15.48 -8.04 -4.17
N PHE A 56 15.31 -9.09 -3.39
CA PHE A 56 14.04 -9.81 -3.30
C PHE A 56 12.90 -8.97 -2.70
N ASN A 57 13.21 -7.88 -1.98
CA ASN A 57 12.21 -6.94 -1.47
C ASN A 57 11.69 -5.97 -2.55
N LEU A 58 12.44 -5.75 -3.64
CA LEU A 58 12.15 -4.69 -4.62
C LEU A 58 10.79 -4.88 -5.31
N ARG A 59 10.35 -6.11 -5.56
CA ARG A 59 9.08 -6.33 -6.26
C ARG A 59 7.90 -5.89 -5.40
N ALA A 60 7.84 -6.31 -4.15
CA ALA A 60 6.80 -5.88 -3.21
C ALA A 60 6.84 -4.36 -2.99
N MET A 61 8.03 -3.81 -2.71
CA MET A 61 8.22 -2.36 -2.55
C MET A 61 7.79 -1.58 -3.80
N THR A 62 8.11 -2.05 -4.99
CA THR A 62 7.72 -1.37 -6.23
C THR A 62 6.20 -1.38 -6.44
N LEU A 63 5.51 -2.47 -6.13
CA LEU A 63 4.05 -2.52 -6.19
C LEU A 63 3.41 -1.58 -5.16
N HIS A 64 4.01 -1.45 -3.98
CA HIS A 64 3.57 -0.55 -2.93
C HIS A 64 3.75 0.92 -3.30
N GLU A 65 4.98 1.30 -3.66
CA GLU A 65 5.36 2.71 -3.81
C GLU A 65 4.99 3.26 -5.21
N SER A 66 5.05 2.43 -6.24
CA SER A 66 4.78 2.89 -7.61
C SER A 66 3.36 2.55 -8.08
N ALA A 67 3.24 1.57 -8.96
CA ALA A 67 1.98 1.14 -9.55
C ALA A 67 1.74 -0.35 -9.25
N PRO A 68 0.54 -0.70 -8.78
CA PRO A 68 -0.67 0.09 -8.60
C PRO A 68 -0.81 0.84 -7.26
N GLY A 69 0.28 0.92 -6.46
CA GLY A 69 0.29 1.59 -5.16
C GLY A 69 0.22 3.12 -5.23
N HIS A 70 1.03 3.80 -4.42
CA HIS A 70 0.91 5.25 -4.19
C HIS A 70 1.00 6.11 -5.45
N ALA A 71 2.00 5.89 -6.33
CA ALA A 71 2.19 6.68 -7.55
C ALA A 71 1.13 6.41 -8.63
N PHE A 72 0.23 5.47 -8.40
CA PHE A 72 -0.95 5.20 -9.22
C PHE A 72 -2.23 5.74 -8.57
N GLN A 73 -2.45 5.41 -7.31
CA GLN A 73 -3.66 5.75 -6.57
C GLN A 73 -3.81 7.26 -6.35
N MET A 74 -2.74 7.95 -5.91
CA MET A 74 -2.82 9.37 -5.61
C MET A 74 -3.11 10.23 -6.85
N PRO A 75 -2.45 10.03 -8.00
CA PRO A 75 -2.78 10.74 -9.23
C PRO A 75 -4.23 10.56 -9.69
N LEU A 76 -4.84 9.39 -9.55
CA LEU A 76 -6.25 9.19 -9.94
C LEU A 76 -7.19 10.19 -9.21
N ALA A 77 -7.01 10.34 -7.89
CA ALA A 77 -7.77 11.32 -7.13
C ALA A 77 -7.46 12.77 -7.55
N MET A 78 -6.19 13.08 -7.80
CA MET A 78 -5.75 14.42 -8.18
C MET A 78 -6.24 14.83 -9.59
N GLU A 79 -6.37 13.86 -10.49
CA GLU A 79 -6.85 14.06 -11.86
C GLU A 79 -8.37 14.22 -11.96
N ASP A 80 -9.12 13.71 -10.97
CA ASP A 80 -10.57 13.80 -10.96
C ASP A 80 -11.05 15.20 -10.56
N LYS A 81 -11.33 16.02 -11.56
CA LYS A 81 -11.82 17.39 -11.37
C LYS A 81 -13.27 17.47 -10.89
N SER A 82 -13.99 16.37 -10.84
CA SER A 82 -15.34 16.33 -10.25
C SER A 82 -15.29 16.34 -8.71
N LEU A 83 -14.15 15.96 -8.12
CA LEU A 83 -13.91 16.05 -6.69
C LEU A 83 -13.47 17.46 -6.29
N PRO A 84 -13.97 18.00 -5.17
CA PRO A 84 -13.48 19.29 -4.66
C PRO A 84 -12.02 19.16 -4.20
N ASP A 85 -11.27 20.27 -4.19
CA ASP A 85 -9.83 20.28 -3.94
C ASP A 85 -9.44 19.61 -2.62
N PHE A 86 -10.18 19.84 -1.54
CA PHE A 86 -9.87 19.18 -0.26
C PHE A 86 -9.97 17.66 -0.36
N ARG A 87 -10.79 17.08 -1.22
CA ARG A 87 -10.88 15.64 -1.45
C ARG A 87 -9.74 15.13 -2.32
N ARG A 88 -9.34 15.90 -3.31
CA ARG A 88 -8.28 15.54 -4.26
C ARG A 88 -6.90 15.45 -3.61
N TYR A 89 -6.66 16.27 -2.58
CA TYR A 89 -5.36 16.41 -1.91
C TYR A 89 -5.33 15.89 -0.47
N THR A 90 -6.44 15.43 0.07
CA THR A 90 -6.46 14.78 1.39
C THR A 90 -5.79 13.42 1.31
N TYR A 91 -4.96 13.11 2.31
CA TYR A 91 -4.39 11.80 2.50
C TYR A 91 -4.81 11.23 3.86
N ILE A 92 -5.54 10.11 3.83
CA ILE A 92 -5.91 9.35 5.02
C ILE A 92 -5.05 8.10 5.04
N SER A 93 -4.18 7.99 6.02
CA SER A 93 -3.11 6.99 6.07
C SER A 93 -3.65 5.56 5.95
N ALA A 94 -4.71 5.21 6.68
CA ALA A 94 -5.29 3.86 6.62
C ALA A 94 -5.79 3.49 5.21
N TYR A 95 -6.29 4.46 4.46
CA TYR A 95 -6.72 4.23 3.08
C TYR A 95 -5.51 4.08 2.15
N GLY A 96 -4.59 5.04 2.17
CA GLY A 96 -3.45 5.06 1.23
C GLY A 96 -2.48 3.91 1.47
N GLU A 97 -2.09 3.68 2.73
CA GLU A 97 -1.18 2.59 3.10
C GLU A 97 -1.84 1.21 3.00
N GLY A 98 -3.12 1.14 3.39
CA GLY A 98 -3.92 -0.07 3.23
C GLY A 98 -4.06 -0.47 1.77
N TRP A 99 -4.31 0.50 0.88
CA TRP A 99 -4.31 0.26 -0.57
C TRP A 99 -2.96 -0.21 -1.08
N ALA A 100 -1.87 0.46 -0.70
CA ALA A 100 -0.54 0.11 -1.17
C ALA A 100 -0.12 -1.30 -0.68
N LEU A 101 -0.46 -1.67 0.56
CA LEU A 101 -0.22 -3.03 1.07
C LEU A 101 -1.11 -4.06 0.36
N TYR A 102 -2.37 -3.73 0.08
CA TYR A 102 -3.24 -4.55 -0.76
C TYR A 102 -2.67 -4.77 -2.16
N CYS A 103 -1.98 -3.78 -2.74
CA CYS A 103 -1.30 -3.93 -4.02
C CYS A 103 -0.15 -4.95 -3.97
N GLU A 104 0.55 -5.07 -2.84
CA GLU A 104 1.53 -6.14 -2.64
C GLU A 104 0.85 -7.52 -2.66
N TYR A 105 -0.30 -7.67 -1.99
CA TYR A 105 -1.10 -8.89 -2.04
C TYR A 105 -1.63 -9.17 -3.46
N LEU A 106 -2.15 -8.15 -4.15
CA LEU A 106 -2.60 -8.26 -5.55
C LEU A 106 -1.47 -8.73 -6.47
N GLY A 107 -0.21 -8.42 -6.13
CA GLY A 107 0.97 -8.92 -6.81
C GLY A 107 1.07 -10.45 -6.87
N VAL A 108 0.50 -11.16 -5.90
CA VAL A 108 0.41 -12.65 -5.92
C VAL A 108 -0.54 -13.09 -7.03
N GLU A 109 -1.71 -12.50 -7.13
CA GLU A 109 -2.71 -12.81 -8.15
C GLU A 109 -2.22 -12.42 -9.56
N MET A 110 -1.51 -11.30 -9.66
CA MET A 110 -0.87 -10.84 -10.89
C MET A 110 0.36 -11.66 -11.29
N ASN A 111 0.75 -12.67 -10.50
CA ASN A 111 1.97 -13.44 -10.71
C ASN A 111 3.24 -12.56 -10.85
N MET A 112 3.37 -11.56 -9.96
CA MET A 112 4.50 -10.62 -9.93
C MET A 112 5.68 -11.14 -9.09
N TYR A 113 5.54 -12.27 -8.42
CA TYR A 113 6.55 -12.92 -7.57
C TYR A 113 6.95 -14.28 -8.14
N PRO A 114 7.72 -14.32 -9.25
CA PRO A 114 7.99 -15.57 -10.00
C PRO A 114 8.91 -16.53 -9.27
N THR A 115 9.76 -16.03 -8.37
CA THR A 115 10.72 -16.88 -7.64
C THR A 115 10.35 -17.06 -6.17
N ALA A 116 10.91 -18.10 -5.53
CA ALA A 116 10.78 -18.29 -4.09
C ALA A 116 11.34 -17.10 -3.28
N TYR A 117 12.41 -16.47 -3.78
CA TYR A 117 12.99 -15.27 -3.15
C TYR A 117 12.06 -14.06 -3.25
N ASP A 118 11.41 -13.83 -4.40
CA ASP A 118 10.42 -12.75 -4.52
C ASP A 118 9.23 -12.97 -3.56
N ARG A 119 8.76 -14.21 -3.42
CA ARG A 119 7.71 -14.56 -2.46
C ARG A 119 8.16 -14.38 -1.01
N PHE A 120 9.40 -14.74 -0.70
CA PHE A 120 9.99 -14.48 0.61
C PHE A 120 10.03 -12.98 0.91
N GLY A 121 10.44 -12.15 -0.06
CA GLY A 121 10.42 -10.69 0.07
C GLY A 121 9.03 -10.13 0.36
N TYR A 122 8.03 -10.58 -0.39
CA TYR A 122 6.62 -10.23 -0.14
C TYR A 122 6.18 -10.64 1.28
N LEU A 123 6.44 -11.88 1.70
CA LEU A 123 6.07 -12.35 3.04
C LEU A 123 6.83 -11.60 4.14
N GLY A 124 8.10 -11.27 3.92
CA GLY A 124 8.90 -10.45 4.82
C GLY A 124 8.29 -9.05 5.01
N TRP A 125 7.73 -8.49 3.96
CA TRP A 125 7.01 -7.22 4.01
C TRP A 125 5.67 -7.34 4.72
N GLN A 126 4.95 -8.44 4.54
CA GLN A 126 3.70 -8.70 5.25
C GLN A 126 3.93 -8.87 6.77
N ILE A 127 4.90 -9.70 7.18
CA ILE A 127 5.20 -9.89 8.60
C ILE A 127 5.69 -8.59 9.26
N TRP A 128 6.47 -7.78 8.56
CA TRP A 128 6.87 -6.47 9.06
C TRP A 128 5.66 -5.59 9.39
N ARG A 129 4.65 -5.51 8.50
CA ARG A 129 3.43 -4.72 8.76
C ARG A 129 2.58 -5.30 9.89
N ALA A 130 2.53 -6.63 10.02
CA ALA A 130 1.87 -7.27 11.17
C ALA A 130 2.59 -6.95 12.49
N VAL A 131 3.92 -6.99 12.51
CA VAL A 131 4.75 -6.62 13.67
C VAL A 131 4.54 -5.17 14.10
N ARG A 132 4.31 -4.26 13.15
CA ARG A 132 3.99 -2.85 13.46
C ARG A 132 2.76 -2.69 14.35
N LEU A 133 1.74 -3.56 14.20
CA LEU A 133 0.55 -3.53 15.06
C LEU A 133 0.89 -3.72 16.54
N VAL A 134 1.86 -4.61 16.82
CA VAL A 134 2.30 -4.90 18.18
C VAL A 134 3.25 -3.82 18.69
N VAL A 135 4.21 -3.41 17.87
CA VAL A 135 5.24 -2.46 18.30
C VAL A 135 4.69 -1.06 18.54
N ASP A 136 3.85 -0.55 17.65
CA ASP A 136 3.25 0.78 17.82
C ASP A 136 2.36 0.84 19.07
N THR A 137 1.48 -0.15 19.26
CA THR A 137 0.64 -0.23 20.47
C THR A 137 1.47 -0.51 21.71
N GLY A 138 2.53 -1.30 21.59
CA GLY A 138 3.51 -1.54 22.67
C GLY A 138 4.11 -0.24 23.17
N ILE A 139 4.61 0.59 22.27
CA ILE A 139 5.21 1.90 22.61
C ILE A 139 4.17 2.84 23.19
N HIS A 140 3.07 3.08 22.48
CA HIS A 140 2.17 4.20 22.78
C HIS A 140 1.05 3.85 23.78
N SER A 141 0.78 2.57 24.01
CA SER A 141 -0.31 2.13 24.90
C SER A 141 0.17 1.25 26.05
N GLN A 142 1.28 0.52 25.90
CA GLN A 142 1.78 -0.43 26.88
C GLN A 142 3.08 0.01 27.56
N GLY A 143 3.60 1.19 27.23
CA GLY A 143 4.81 1.75 27.83
C GLY A 143 6.10 1.03 27.48
N TRP A 144 6.17 0.40 26.31
CA TRP A 144 7.40 -0.22 25.84
C TRP A 144 8.50 0.82 25.62
N THR A 145 9.70 0.44 26.04
CA THR A 145 10.90 1.20 25.71
C THR A 145 11.28 1.02 24.23
N ARG A 146 12.09 1.93 23.70
CA ARG A 146 12.69 1.81 22.37
C ARG A 146 13.39 0.46 22.17
N ASP A 147 14.17 0.03 23.17
CA ASP A 147 14.91 -1.23 23.08
C ASP A 147 14.01 -2.48 23.06
N GLN A 148 12.90 -2.46 23.81
CA GLN A 148 11.90 -3.55 23.74
C GLN A 148 11.29 -3.63 22.36
N ALA A 149 10.96 -2.50 21.74
CA ALA A 149 10.44 -2.43 20.38
C ALA A 149 11.45 -2.99 19.34
N ILE A 150 12.72 -2.57 19.45
CA ILE A 150 13.82 -3.06 18.59
C ILE A 150 13.99 -4.58 18.75
N GLN A 151 14.02 -5.09 19.98
CA GLN A 151 14.17 -6.54 20.23
C GLN A 151 13.01 -7.35 19.65
N TYR A 152 11.78 -6.85 19.79
CA TYR A 152 10.61 -7.51 19.21
C TYR A 152 10.70 -7.57 17.68
N MET A 153 11.08 -6.46 17.02
CA MET A 153 11.27 -6.46 15.58
C MET A 153 12.37 -7.40 15.11
N ARG A 154 13.50 -7.45 15.82
CA ARG A 154 14.59 -8.41 15.55
C ARG A 154 14.15 -9.87 15.63
N GLN A 155 13.28 -10.18 16.57
CA GLN A 155 12.78 -11.54 16.77
C GLN A 155 11.86 -11.99 15.63
N TYR A 156 11.05 -11.10 15.08
CA TYR A 156 9.96 -11.47 14.19
C TYR A 156 10.09 -10.96 12.75
N THR A 157 11.14 -10.23 12.44
CA THR A 157 11.40 -9.75 11.07
C THR A 157 12.78 -10.13 10.58
N ALA A 158 12.96 -10.14 9.26
CA ALA A 158 14.26 -10.31 8.62
C ALA A 158 14.88 -8.96 8.19
N LEU A 159 14.45 -7.86 8.81
CA LEU A 159 14.97 -6.54 8.49
C LEU A 159 16.39 -6.35 9.05
N PRO A 160 17.27 -5.62 8.35
CA PRO A 160 18.58 -5.25 8.87
C PRO A 160 18.45 -4.37 10.13
N ASP A 161 19.42 -4.48 11.03
CA ASP A 161 19.42 -3.74 12.31
C ASP A 161 19.28 -2.22 12.14
N HIS A 162 19.95 -1.66 11.14
CA HIS A 162 19.83 -0.23 10.85
C HIS A 162 18.39 0.17 10.48
N GLU A 163 17.73 -0.62 9.64
CA GLU A 163 16.34 -0.38 9.24
C GLU A 163 15.37 -0.53 10.42
N ILE A 164 15.58 -1.53 11.29
CA ILE A 164 14.80 -1.72 12.51
C ILE A 164 14.89 -0.48 13.41
N GLN A 165 16.09 0.05 13.63
CA GLN A 165 16.30 1.23 14.46
C GLN A 165 15.60 2.47 13.85
N THR A 166 15.82 2.72 12.57
CA THR A 166 15.19 3.82 11.84
C THR A 166 13.66 3.75 11.91
N GLU A 167 13.11 2.55 11.75
CA GLU A 167 11.66 2.34 11.79
C GLU A 167 11.09 2.50 13.22
N VAL A 168 11.76 1.99 14.24
CA VAL A 168 11.30 2.19 15.64
C VAL A 168 11.31 3.67 15.99
N ASP A 169 12.34 4.42 15.61
CA ASP A 169 12.41 5.86 15.83
C ASP A 169 11.29 6.60 15.09
N ARG A 170 10.94 6.15 13.89
CA ARG A 170 9.80 6.64 13.12
C ARG A 170 8.47 6.37 13.85
N TYR A 171 8.27 5.15 14.41
CA TYR A 171 7.03 4.83 15.13
C TYR A 171 6.88 5.67 16.40
N ILE A 172 7.98 5.90 17.14
CA ILE A 172 7.98 6.79 18.30
C ILE A 172 7.55 8.21 17.92
N ALA A 173 8.08 8.72 16.82
CA ALA A 173 7.81 10.09 16.35
C ALA A 173 6.42 10.26 15.71
N TRP A 174 5.78 9.16 15.27
CA TRP A 174 4.53 9.21 14.52
C TRP A 174 3.50 8.18 15.01
N PRO A 175 2.89 8.40 16.19
CA PRO A 175 1.96 7.46 16.82
C PRO A 175 0.80 7.05 15.91
N GLY A 176 0.55 5.73 15.81
CA GLY A 176 -0.59 5.17 15.08
C GLY A 176 -0.41 5.08 13.56
N GLN A 177 0.57 5.78 12.96
CA GLN A 177 0.78 5.69 11.51
C GLN A 177 1.14 4.26 11.07
N ALA A 178 1.97 3.58 11.85
CA ALA A 178 2.40 2.22 11.56
C ALA A 178 1.25 1.20 11.52
N LEU A 179 0.13 1.46 12.23
CA LEU A 179 -1.06 0.62 12.22
C LEU A 179 -1.83 0.69 10.89
N SER A 180 -1.75 1.81 10.21
CA SER A 180 -2.53 2.15 9.01
C SER A 180 -2.43 1.11 7.91
N TYR A 181 -1.25 0.53 7.72
CA TYR A 181 -0.93 -0.43 6.65
C TYR A 181 -1.79 -1.69 6.76
N TYR A 182 -1.59 -2.44 7.82
CA TYR A 182 -2.22 -3.76 7.94
C TYR A 182 -3.71 -3.66 8.23
N LEU A 183 -4.14 -2.70 9.06
CA LEU A 183 -5.57 -2.46 9.33
C LEU A 183 -6.29 -2.03 8.05
N GLY A 184 -5.69 -1.13 7.27
CA GLY A 184 -6.27 -0.70 6.00
C GLY A 184 -6.36 -1.83 4.97
N GLU A 185 -5.31 -2.65 4.82
CA GLU A 185 -5.34 -3.84 3.95
C GLU A 185 -6.45 -4.81 4.37
N MET A 186 -6.55 -5.10 5.67
CA MET A 186 -7.58 -6.01 6.20
C MET A 186 -8.99 -5.54 5.82
N GLU A 187 -9.29 -4.26 5.96
CA GLU A 187 -10.61 -3.72 5.60
C GLU A 187 -10.86 -3.75 4.09
N ILE A 188 -9.87 -3.46 3.24
CA ILE A 188 -10.00 -3.57 1.79
C ILE A 188 -10.23 -5.02 1.37
N LYS A 189 -9.48 -5.98 1.93
CA LYS A 189 -9.64 -7.41 1.65
C LYS A 189 -11.00 -7.94 2.12
N LYS A 190 -11.45 -7.50 3.29
CA LYS A 190 -12.79 -7.83 3.82
C LYS A 190 -13.89 -7.29 2.92
N ALA A 191 -13.77 -6.02 2.47
CA ALA A 191 -14.71 -5.40 1.55
C ALA A 191 -14.75 -6.14 0.20
N ARG A 192 -13.59 -6.55 -0.33
CA ARG A 192 -13.48 -7.35 -1.54
C ARG A 192 -14.17 -8.71 -1.38
N ALA A 193 -13.83 -9.46 -0.34
CA ALA A 193 -14.43 -10.77 -0.07
C ALA A 193 -15.96 -10.69 0.08
N LYS A 194 -16.48 -9.63 0.72
CA LYS A 194 -17.93 -9.34 0.81
C LYS A 194 -18.55 -9.13 -0.57
N ALA A 195 -17.89 -8.36 -1.44
CA ALA A 195 -18.36 -8.10 -2.80
C ALA A 195 -18.32 -9.37 -3.67
N GLU A 196 -17.24 -10.15 -3.60
CA GLU A 196 -17.12 -11.43 -4.31
C GLU A 196 -18.23 -12.41 -3.90
N ALA A 197 -18.47 -12.55 -2.61
CA ALA A 197 -19.50 -13.45 -2.08
C ALA A 197 -20.92 -13.02 -2.48
N ALA A 198 -21.20 -11.71 -2.45
CA ALA A 198 -22.53 -11.19 -2.76
C ALA A 198 -22.85 -11.18 -4.26
N LEU A 199 -21.87 -10.90 -5.09
CA LEU A 199 -22.05 -10.74 -6.54
C LEU A 199 -21.83 -12.04 -7.32
N GLY A 200 -21.04 -12.97 -6.78
CA GLY A 200 -20.72 -14.24 -7.45
C GLY A 200 -20.17 -14.01 -8.87
N PRO A 201 -20.79 -14.64 -9.89
CA PRO A 201 -20.33 -14.49 -11.28
C PRO A 201 -20.41 -13.06 -11.87
N LYS A 202 -21.10 -12.15 -11.19
CA LYS A 202 -21.19 -10.74 -11.60
C LYS A 202 -20.05 -9.88 -11.04
N PHE A 203 -19.24 -10.44 -10.14
CA PHE A 203 -18.10 -9.69 -9.60
C PHE A 203 -17.09 -9.41 -10.71
N ASN A 204 -16.74 -8.14 -10.85
CA ASN A 204 -15.70 -7.66 -11.75
C ASN A 204 -14.62 -6.95 -10.94
N ILE A 205 -13.41 -7.49 -10.95
CA ILE A 205 -12.28 -6.94 -10.19
C ILE A 205 -11.91 -5.51 -10.63
N ARG A 206 -12.07 -5.17 -11.90
CA ARG A 206 -11.81 -3.83 -12.43
C ARG A 206 -12.81 -2.83 -11.84
N ALA A 207 -14.10 -3.16 -11.91
CA ALA A 207 -15.17 -2.35 -11.34
C ALA A 207 -15.02 -2.17 -9.82
N PHE A 208 -14.57 -3.23 -9.11
CA PHE A 208 -14.26 -3.14 -7.68
C PHE A 208 -13.12 -2.17 -7.40
N HIS A 209 -11.97 -2.32 -8.08
CA HIS A 209 -10.83 -1.44 -7.87
C HIS A 209 -11.14 0.00 -8.24
N ASP A 210 -11.81 0.23 -9.35
CA ASP A 210 -12.23 1.56 -9.77
C ASP A 210 -13.20 2.18 -8.75
N THR A 211 -14.09 1.38 -8.15
CA THR A 211 -15.00 1.84 -7.08
C THR A 211 -14.23 2.23 -5.82
N VAL A 212 -13.19 1.49 -5.46
CA VAL A 212 -12.31 1.85 -4.33
C VAL A 212 -11.60 3.17 -4.62
N LEU A 213 -10.99 3.32 -5.80
CA LEU A 213 -10.07 4.41 -6.13
C LEU A 213 -10.76 5.73 -6.48
N GLN A 214 -11.97 5.67 -7.07
CA GLN A 214 -12.71 6.84 -7.53
C GLN A 214 -13.01 7.86 -6.41
N LEU A 215 -13.15 7.40 -5.18
CA LEU A 215 -13.47 8.31 -4.07
C LEU A 215 -12.29 9.22 -3.66
N GLY A 216 -11.07 8.93 -4.10
CA GLY A 216 -9.88 9.47 -3.48
C GLY A 216 -9.72 8.91 -2.06
N SER A 217 -8.87 9.53 -1.25
CA SER A 217 -8.59 9.07 0.10
C SER A 217 -9.78 9.36 1.05
N VAL A 218 -10.32 8.30 1.66
CA VAL A 218 -11.49 8.38 2.57
C VAL A 218 -11.28 7.58 3.85
N PRO A 219 -11.98 7.89 4.95
CA PRO A 219 -12.04 7.02 6.12
C PRO A 219 -12.58 5.63 5.78
N MET A 220 -12.08 4.59 6.42
CA MET A 220 -12.45 3.19 6.12
C MET A 220 -13.97 2.92 6.20
N PRO A 221 -14.73 3.47 7.17
CA PRO A 221 -16.20 3.30 7.17
C PRO A 221 -16.90 3.91 5.94
N VAL A 222 -16.34 4.97 5.36
CA VAL A 222 -16.86 5.57 4.10
C VAL A 222 -16.59 4.65 2.92
N LEU A 223 -15.40 4.02 2.87
CA LEU A 223 -15.08 3.01 1.88
C LEU A 223 -16.03 1.80 2.00
N GLU A 224 -16.26 1.29 3.21
CA GLU A 224 -17.18 0.18 3.45
C GLU A 224 -18.59 0.50 2.92
N ALA A 225 -19.13 1.66 3.27
CA ALA A 225 -20.45 2.10 2.78
C ALA A 225 -20.49 2.23 1.25
N ARG A 226 -19.39 2.65 0.62
CA ARG A 226 -19.29 2.72 -0.85
C ARG A 226 -19.31 1.32 -1.49
N ILE A 227 -18.64 0.36 -0.88
CA ILE A 227 -18.68 -1.03 -1.37
C ILE A 227 -20.04 -1.67 -1.14
N ASP A 228 -20.73 -1.35 -0.05
CA ASP A 228 -22.11 -1.82 0.16
C ASP A 228 -23.05 -1.30 -0.94
N LYS A 229 -22.87 -0.03 -1.35
CA LYS A 229 -23.60 0.51 -2.48
C LYS A 229 -23.22 -0.18 -3.80
N PHE A 230 -21.94 -0.42 -4.06
CA PHE A 230 -21.47 -1.15 -5.24
C PHE A 230 -22.14 -2.54 -5.35
N ILE A 231 -22.25 -3.25 -4.23
CA ILE A 231 -22.94 -4.54 -4.16
C ILE A 231 -24.43 -4.38 -4.45
N ALA A 232 -25.09 -3.40 -3.82
CA ALA A 232 -26.52 -3.13 -4.01
C ALA A 232 -26.86 -2.72 -5.46
N ASP A 233 -25.95 -2.03 -6.13
CA ASP A 233 -26.06 -1.65 -7.54
C ASP A 233 -25.73 -2.81 -8.51
N GLY A 234 -25.53 -4.03 -7.99
CA GLY A 234 -25.28 -5.24 -8.79
C GLY A 234 -23.88 -5.33 -9.37
N GLY A 235 -22.87 -4.68 -8.73
CA GLY A 235 -21.47 -4.71 -9.14
C GLY A 235 -21.13 -3.74 -10.27
N LYS A 236 -21.96 -2.71 -10.49
CA LYS A 236 -21.66 -1.65 -11.47
C LYS A 236 -20.64 -0.69 -10.88
N GLY A 237 -19.50 -0.59 -11.52
CA GLY A 237 -18.47 0.36 -11.17
C GLY A 237 -18.73 1.78 -11.68
N PRO A 238 -17.81 2.72 -11.40
CA PRO A 238 -17.96 4.12 -11.78
C PRO A 238 -17.69 4.37 -13.27
N TYR A 239 -17.09 3.44 -13.99
CA TYR A 239 -16.66 3.59 -15.39
C TYR A 239 -17.14 2.42 -16.25
N PRO A 240 -18.48 2.25 -16.46
CA PRO A 240 -19.03 1.08 -17.11
C PRO A 240 -18.54 0.84 -18.55
N ASP A 241 -18.09 1.88 -19.24
CA ASP A 241 -17.53 1.77 -20.59
C ASP A 241 -16.07 1.25 -20.58
N LEU A 242 -15.42 1.22 -19.41
CA LEU A 242 -14.03 0.79 -19.22
C LEU A 242 -13.91 -0.56 -18.48
N GLU A 243 -15.02 -1.07 -17.93
CA GLU A 243 -15.06 -2.24 -17.04
C GLU A 243 -15.28 -3.57 -17.75
#